data_fe846abbc19353b7e161ec778d969018
#
_entry.id   fe846abbc19353b7e161ec778d969018
#
_cell.length_a   1.000
_cell.length_b   1.000
_cell.length_c   1.000
_cell.angle_alpha   90.00
_cell.angle_beta   90.00
_cell.angle_gamma   90.00
#
_symmetry.space_group_name_H-M   'P 1'
#
loop_
_entity.id
_entity.type
_entity.pdbx_description
1 polymer ?
#
loop_
_entity_poly.entity_id
_entity_poly.type
_entity_poly.pdbx_seq_one_letter_code
_entity_poly.pdbx_strand_id
1 'polypeptide(L)'
;MDGCDVLKVAHHGSAGSSCYAFLRSALPRNAVISCSADNSYGHPTDAALSRLRDCGAKVFRTDMQGDIVVESDGETVTMTPARNADADTLAAGPGGGSGVSGASSSAESASSDSASSSDEGSYIGNANSKKFHRPSCFTLPAEHNRVYFGSRDEAVAAGMAPCKRCNP
;
A
#
# COMPACT_ATOMS: atom_id res chain seq x y z
N MET A 1 10.88 -4.84 -21.89
CA MET A 1 11.84 -4.89 -20.77
C MET A 1 11.44 -6.08 -19.94
N ASP A 2 12.36 -7.01 -19.79
CA ASP A 2 12.12 -8.15 -18.91
C ASP A 2 12.22 -7.66 -17.48
N GLY A 3 11.18 -7.90 -16.68
CA GLY A 3 11.15 -7.55 -15.28
C GLY A 3 12.06 -8.47 -14.45
N CYS A 4 12.22 -8.20 -13.15
CA CYS A 4 12.95 -9.10 -12.27
C CYS A 4 12.07 -10.31 -11.89
N ASP A 5 12.68 -11.49 -11.79
CA ASP A 5 11.95 -12.71 -11.45
C ASP A 5 11.52 -12.73 -9.99
N VAL A 6 12.37 -12.22 -9.10
CA VAL A 6 12.09 -12.19 -7.66
C VAL A 6 12.51 -10.86 -7.05
N LEU A 7 11.59 -10.24 -6.35
CA LEU A 7 11.84 -9.05 -5.54
C LEU A 7 11.74 -9.43 -4.05
N LYS A 8 12.81 -9.24 -3.29
CA LYS A 8 12.69 -9.17 -1.84
C LYS A 8 12.14 -7.81 -1.46
N VAL A 9 10.92 -7.78 -0.96
CA VAL A 9 10.24 -6.54 -0.59
C VAL A 9 11.00 -5.83 0.53
N ALA A 10 11.29 -4.55 0.31
CA ALA A 10 12.06 -3.76 1.25
C ALA A 10 11.28 -3.50 2.55
N HIS A 11 12.02 -3.40 3.65
CA HIS A 11 11.51 -3.00 4.97
C HIS A 11 10.24 -3.75 5.39
N HIS A 12 10.24 -5.07 5.18
CA HIS A 12 9.17 -6.00 5.57
C HIS A 12 7.76 -5.61 5.05
N GLY A 13 7.69 -4.83 3.97
CA GLY A 13 6.42 -4.33 3.42
C GLY A 13 5.88 -3.09 4.13
N SER A 14 6.75 -2.20 4.61
CA SER A 14 6.33 -0.92 5.17
C SER A 14 5.66 -0.02 4.13
N ALA A 15 4.79 0.88 4.57
CA ALA A 15 4.10 1.84 3.69
C ALA A 15 5.05 2.76 2.92
N GLY A 16 6.23 3.06 3.47
CA GLY A 16 7.24 3.93 2.86
C GLY A 16 8.17 3.23 1.87
N SER A 17 8.11 1.90 1.75
CA SER A 17 8.98 1.11 0.88
C SER A 17 8.29 0.68 -0.42
N SER A 18 9.08 0.21 -1.40
CA SER A 18 8.57 -0.36 -2.66
C SER A 18 7.52 0.54 -3.34
N CYS A 19 7.89 1.80 -3.61
CA CYS A 19 6.99 2.76 -4.24
C CYS A 19 6.64 2.35 -5.69
N TYR A 20 5.54 2.89 -6.23
CA TYR A 20 5.08 2.58 -7.59
C TYR A 20 6.13 2.83 -8.66
N ALA A 21 6.92 3.90 -8.56
CA ALA A 21 7.97 4.19 -9.54
C ALA A 21 9.03 3.07 -9.59
N PHE A 22 9.44 2.58 -8.43
CA PHE A 22 10.35 1.45 -8.31
C PHE A 22 9.72 0.16 -8.86
N LEU A 23 8.50 -0.19 -8.45
CA LEU A 23 7.83 -1.42 -8.89
C LEU A 23 7.55 -1.43 -10.38
N ARG A 24 7.21 -0.29 -10.98
CA ARG A 24 7.04 -0.15 -12.43
C ARG A 24 8.36 -0.30 -13.20
N SER A 25 9.47 0.05 -12.60
CA SER A 25 10.79 -0.15 -13.20
C SER A 25 11.29 -1.59 -13.02
N ALA A 26 11.05 -2.17 -11.84
CA ALA A 26 11.49 -3.54 -11.51
C ALA A 26 10.61 -4.61 -12.16
N LEU A 27 9.31 -4.35 -12.33
CA LEU A 27 8.31 -5.28 -12.88
C LEU A 27 8.45 -6.70 -12.30
N PRO A 28 8.40 -6.88 -10.98
CA PRO A 28 8.65 -8.17 -10.37
C PRO A 28 7.57 -9.18 -10.72
N ARG A 29 7.99 -10.39 -11.14
CA ARG A 29 7.07 -11.53 -11.31
C ARG A 29 6.63 -12.09 -9.97
N ASN A 30 7.58 -12.23 -9.05
CA ASN A 30 7.36 -12.72 -7.69
C ASN A 30 7.91 -11.70 -6.68
N ALA A 31 7.20 -11.54 -5.56
CA ALA A 31 7.61 -10.65 -4.48
C ALA A 31 7.58 -11.39 -3.14
N VAL A 32 8.68 -11.40 -2.42
CA VAL A 32 8.81 -12.07 -1.11
C VAL A 32 8.86 -11.05 0.00
N ILE A 33 7.95 -11.17 0.97
CA ILE A 33 7.90 -10.36 2.18
C ILE A 33 8.32 -11.24 3.36
N SER A 34 9.47 -10.94 3.97
CA SER A 34 9.85 -11.54 5.24
C SER A 34 9.25 -10.72 6.37
N CYS A 35 8.31 -11.28 7.10
CA CYS A 35 7.63 -10.64 8.22
C CYS A 35 7.20 -11.71 9.24
N SER A 36 6.93 -11.27 10.46
CA SER A 36 6.34 -12.12 11.51
C SER A 36 4.87 -11.81 11.66
N ALA A 37 4.06 -12.81 12.01
CA ALA A 37 2.65 -12.62 12.33
C ALA A 37 2.46 -11.72 13.57
N ASP A 38 3.40 -11.76 14.50
CA ASP A 38 3.35 -11.02 15.77
C ASP A 38 4.15 -9.71 15.75
N ASN A 39 4.45 -9.17 14.55
CA ASN A 39 5.21 -7.93 14.50
C ASN A 39 4.36 -6.72 14.95
N SER A 40 4.92 -5.92 15.84
CA SER A 40 4.26 -4.72 16.39
C SER A 40 4.22 -3.53 15.41
N TYR A 41 4.87 -3.65 14.25
CA TYR A 41 4.94 -2.59 13.25
C TYR A 41 3.75 -2.58 12.29
N GLY A 42 2.91 -3.62 12.30
CA GLY A 42 1.81 -3.79 11.36
C GLY A 42 2.29 -4.02 9.92
N HIS A 43 3.41 -4.70 9.74
CA HIS A 43 3.93 -5.05 8.42
C HIS A 43 3.55 -6.49 8.04
N PRO A 44 3.26 -6.74 6.75
CA PRO A 44 3.16 -5.78 5.65
C PRO A 44 1.93 -4.90 5.77
N THR A 45 2.04 -3.64 5.36
CA THR A 45 0.94 -2.68 5.35
C THR A 45 0.05 -2.86 4.11
N ASP A 46 -1.24 -2.52 4.22
CA ASP A 46 -2.17 -2.56 3.09
C ASP A 46 -1.68 -1.74 1.90
N ALA A 47 -1.03 -0.61 2.17
CA ALA A 47 -0.45 0.23 1.12
C ALA A 47 0.68 -0.47 0.35
N ALA A 48 1.49 -1.29 1.00
CA ALA A 48 2.52 -2.07 0.32
C ALA A 48 1.90 -3.24 -0.47
N LEU A 49 0.93 -3.95 0.12
CA LEU A 49 0.22 -5.05 -0.53
C LEU A 49 -0.57 -4.56 -1.77
N SER A 50 -1.25 -3.42 -1.67
CA SER A 50 -1.96 -2.81 -2.81
C SER A 50 -1.01 -2.50 -3.97
N ARG A 51 0.16 -1.93 -3.70
CA ARG A 51 1.15 -1.65 -4.74
C ARG A 51 1.68 -2.91 -5.43
N LEU A 52 1.91 -3.98 -4.67
CA LEU A 52 2.34 -5.27 -5.23
C LEU A 52 1.23 -5.92 -6.06
N ARG A 53 -0.03 -5.84 -5.61
CA ARG A 53 -1.20 -6.26 -6.39
C ARG A 53 -1.30 -5.50 -7.71
N ASP A 54 -1.20 -4.18 -7.66
CA ASP A 54 -1.35 -3.30 -8.82
C ASP A 54 -0.26 -3.50 -9.88
N CYS A 55 0.92 -3.95 -9.47
CA CYS A 55 1.99 -4.31 -10.42
C CYS A 55 1.92 -5.77 -10.91
N GLY A 56 0.95 -6.55 -10.45
CA GLY A 56 0.73 -7.93 -10.88
C GLY A 56 1.72 -8.94 -10.32
N ALA A 57 2.47 -8.61 -9.28
CA ALA A 57 3.42 -9.53 -8.66
C ALA A 57 2.71 -10.64 -7.89
N LYS A 58 3.16 -11.89 -8.05
CA LYS A 58 2.76 -12.98 -7.17
C LYS A 58 3.48 -12.81 -5.83
N VAL A 59 2.71 -12.62 -4.76
CA VAL A 59 3.26 -12.32 -3.43
C VAL A 59 3.42 -13.59 -2.59
N PHE A 60 4.52 -13.67 -1.88
CA PHE A 60 4.82 -14.71 -0.88
C PHE A 60 5.14 -14.04 0.46
N ARG A 61 4.66 -14.62 1.56
CA ARG A 61 4.83 -14.04 2.91
C ARG A 61 5.25 -15.08 3.92
N THR A 62 6.31 -14.80 4.66
CA THR A 62 6.84 -15.77 5.66
C THR A 62 5.95 -15.94 6.89
N ASP A 63 5.17 -14.91 7.28
CA ASP A 63 4.21 -15.01 8.38
C ASP A 63 3.07 -16.02 8.10
N MET A 64 2.65 -16.13 6.84
CA MET A 64 1.58 -17.04 6.42
C MET A 64 2.12 -18.39 5.92
N GLN A 65 3.22 -18.36 5.18
CA GLN A 65 3.70 -19.50 4.39
C GLN A 65 4.97 -20.17 4.94
N GLY A 66 5.54 -19.63 6.02
CA GLY A 66 6.81 -20.13 6.58
C GLY A 66 8.01 -19.80 5.70
N ASP A 67 8.95 -20.71 5.62
CA ASP A 67 10.10 -20.52 4.75
C ASP A 67 9.68 -20.55 3.28
N ILE A 68 10.28 -19.66 2.50
CA ILE A 68 10.08 -19.59 1.06
C ILE A 68 11.40 -19.95 0.38
N VAL A 69 11.43 -21.12 -0.22
CA VAL A 69 12.59 -21.57 -1.00
C VAL A 69 12.47 -21.05 -2.41
N VAL A 70 13.53 -20.44 -2.89
CA VAL A 70 13.64 -19.92 -4.25
C VAL A 70 14.74 -20.68 -4.96
N GLU A 71 14.39 -21.37 -6.03
CA GLU A 71 15.32 -22.16 -6.83
C GLU A 71 15.35 -21.60 -8.26
N SER A 72 16.53 -21.54 -8.85
CA SER A 72 16.70 -21.12 -10.25
C SER A 72 17.67 -22.04 -10.96
N ASP A 73 17.32 -22.43 -12.16
CA ASP A 73 18.19 -23.17 -13.09
C ASP A 73 18.87 -22.25 -14.12
N GLY A 74 18.68 -20.92 -13.97
CA GLY A 74 19.19 -19.91 -14.89
C GLY A 74 18.20 -19.49 -15.99
N GLU A 75 17.12 -20.23 -16.19
CA GLU A 75 16.04 -19.92 -17.14
C GLU A 75 14.71 -19.73 -16.42
N THR A 76 14.43 -20.54 -15.42
CA THR A 76 13.20 -20.53 -14.65
C THR A 76 13.45 -20.31 -13.17
N VAL A 77 12.48 -19.71 -12.49
CA VAL A 77 12.49 -19.52 -11.04
C VAL A 77 11.27 -20.21 -10.44
N THR A 78 11.54 -21.12 -9.50
CA THR A 78 10.51 -21.83 -8.76
C THR A 78 10.44 -21.31 -7.33
N MET A 79 9.21 -21.07 -6.86
CA MET A 79 8.92 -20.57 -5.51
C MET A 79 8.17 -21.65 -4.73
N THR A 80 8.78 -22.16 -3.66
CA THR A 80 8.22 -23.25 -2.85
C THR A 80 8.04 -22.76 -1.40
N PRO A 81 6.82 -22.44 -0.98
CA PRO A 81 6.52 -22.13 0.41
C PRO A 81 6.46 -23.43 1.25
N ALA A 82 6.91 -23.36 2.50
CA ALA A 82 6.92 -24.50 3.41
C ALA A 82 5.53 -24.96 3.84
N ARG A 83 4.54 -24.06 3.78
CA ARG A 83 3.13 -24.32 4.14
C ARG A 83 2.19 -23.37 3.41
N ASN A 84 0.88 -23.66 3.45
CA ASN A 84 -0.20 -22.77 2.96
C ASN A 84 0.08 -22.18 1.56
N ALA A 85 0.44 -23.01 0.60
CA ALA A 85 0.78 -22.58 -0.76
C ALA A 85 -0.33 -21.74 -1.42
N ASP A 86 -1.59 -22.00 -1.06
CA ASP A 86 -2.79 -21.34 -1.59
C ASP A 86 -3.29 -20.17 -0.71
N ALA A 87 -2.46 -19.70 0.24
CA ALA A 87 -2.86 -18.58 1.11
C ALA A 87 -3.12 -17.30 0.28
N ASP A 88 -4.14 -16.55 0.66
CA ASP A 88 -4.34 -15.18 0.15
C ASP A 88 -3.32 -14.23 0.78
N THR A 89 -2.14 -14.20 0.19
CA THR A 89 -1.00 -13.41 0.67
C THR A 89 -1.16 -11.90 0.50
N LEU A 90 -2.21 -11.48 -0.22
CA LEU A 90 -2.58 -10.08 -0.40
C LEU A 90 -3.63 -9.62 0.62
N ALA A 91 -4.17 -10.55 1.42
CA ALA A 91 -5.00 -10.17 2.55
C ALA A 91 -4.19 -9.48 3.64
N ALA A 92 -4.78 -8.49 4.30
CA ALA A 92 -4.21 -7.86 5.47
C ALA A 92 -3.91 -8.92 6.54
N GLY A 93 -2.72 -8.86 7.13
CA GLY A 93 -2.34 -9.77 8.20
C GLY A 93 -3.17 -9.53 9.47
N PRO A 94 -3.24 -10.51 10.40
CA PRO A 94 -4.02 -10.41 11.64
C PRO A 94 -3.58 -9.27 12.58
N GLY A 95 -2.48 -8.58 12.27
CA GLY A 95 -2.01 -7.40 13.01
C GLY A 95 -2.41 -6.05 12.42
N GLY A 96 -3.06 -6.04 11.25
CA GLY A 96 -3.65 -4.84 10.65
C GLY A 96 -5.05 -4.63 11.22
N GLY A 97 -5.18 -3.69 12.16
CA GLY A 97 -6.41 -3.43 12.88
C GLY A 97 -7.61 -3.15 12.00
N SER A 98 -8.62 -3.89 12.29
CA SER A 98 -10.07 -3.63 12.24
C SER A 98 -10.61 -2.51 11.36
N GLY A 99 -11.54 -2.92 10.55
CA GLY A 99 -12.69 -2.12 10.20
C GLY A 99 -13.03 -2.20 8.73
N VAL A 100 -13.80 -3.08 8.34
CA VAL A 100 -15.24 -3.11 8.23
C VAL A 100 -15.68 -4.39 7.53
N SER A 101 -16.38 -5.19 8.27
CA SER A 101 -17.37 -6.12 7.72
C SER A 101 -18.48 -5.28 7.12
N GLY A 102 -18.81 -5.53 5.89
CA GLY A 102 -19.92 -4.87 5.25
C GLY A 102 -20.35 -5.68 4.04
N ALA A 103 -21.25 -6.59 4.27
CA ALA A 103 -21.91 -7.44 3.30
C ALA A 103 -22.58 -6.63 2.17
N SER A 104 -22.48 -7.24 0.97
CA SER A 104 -23.53 -7.44 -0.04
C SER A 104 -24.71 -6.45 -0.04
N SER A 105 -24.95 -5.79 -1.13
CA SER A 105 -26.03 -6.04 -2.08
C SER A 105 -26.38 -4.80 -2.91
N SER A 106 -26.41 -5.05 -4.18
CA SER A 106 -27.37 -4.63 -5.20
C SER A 106 -27.78 -3.18 -5.36
N ALA A 107 -27.47 -2.75 -6.56
CA ALA A 107 -28.36 -2.17 -7.56
C ALA A 107 -28.73 -0.69 -7.50
N GLU A 108 -28.51 -0.15 -8.65
CA GLU A 108 -29.29 0.74 -9.51
C GLU A 108 -29.24 2.26 -9.34
N SER A 109 -28.82 2.76 -10.41
CA SER A 109 -29.41 3.76 -11.30
C SER A 109 -29.19 5.25 -11.06
N ALA A 110 -28.59 5.74 -12.09
CA ALA A 110 -28.98 6.87 -12.92
C ALA A 110 -28.61 8.30 -12.53
N SER A 111 -27.85 8.78 -13.46
CA SER A 111 -27.98 10.04 -14.21
C SER A 111 -27.56 11.37 -13.59
N SER A 112 -26.69 11.87 -14.35
CA SER A 112 -26.63 13.19 -14.98
C SER A 112 -26.02 14.36 -14.24
N ASP A 113 -25.03 14.78 -14.93
CA ASP A 113 -24.73 16.13 -15.39
C ASP A 113 -24.01 17.14 -14.49
N SER A 114 -23.05 17.64 -15.19
CA SER A 114 -22.49 18.99 -15.18
C SER A 114 -21.29 19.30 -14.34
N ALA A 115 -20.23 19.39 -15.12
CA ALA A 115 -19.03 20.18 -14.92
C ALA A 115 -19.16 21.35 -13.94
N SER A 116 -18.31 21.38 -12.97
CA SER A 116 -17.58 22.58 -12.60
C SER A 116 -16.35 22.22 -11.79
N SER A 117 -15.22 22.64 -12.29
CA SER A 117 -13.93 22.62 -11.66
C SER A 117 -13.96 23.26 -10.27
N SER A 118 -13.89 22.43 -9.25
CA SER A 118 -13.34 22.84 -7.96
C SER A 118 -12.56 21.65 -7.42
N ASP A 119 -11.25 21.84 -7.29
CA ASP A 119 -10.31 20.92 -6.67
C ASP A 119 -10.60 20.87 -5.15
N GLU A 120 -11.77 20.37 -4.78
CA GLU A 120 -12.15 20.08 -3.40
C GLU A 120 -11.59 18.70 -3.01
N GLY A 121 -10.27 18.61 -2.99
CA GLY A 121 -9.58 17.45 -2.53
C GLY A 121 -9.46 17.45 -1.02
N SER A 122 -9.95 16.42 -0.37
CA SER A 122 -9.60 16.14 1.02
C SER A 122 -8.08 16.14 1.19
N TYR A 123 -7.58 16.85 2.20
CA TYR A 123 -6.15 16.91 2.52
C TYR A 123 -5.87 16.16 3.82
N ILE A 124 -4.69 15.55 3.91
CA ILE A 124 -4.28 14.77 5.08
C ILE A 124 -3.07 15.44 5.73
N GLY A 125 -3.27 16.00 6.89
CA GLY A 125 -2.23 16.62 7.70
C GLY A 125 -1.53 15.62 8.63
N ASN A 126 -0.31 15.94 8.98
CA ASN A 126 0.46 15.23 9.99
C ASN A 126 0.54 16.09 11.26
N ALA A 127 -0.10 15.61 12.33
CA ALA A 127 -0.14 16.33 13.60
C ALA A 127 1.24 16.65 14.19
N ASN A 128 2.24 15.80 13.94
CA ASN A 128 3.58 15.96 14.47
C ASN A 128 4.46 16.89 13.62
N SER A 129 4.48 16.67 12.30
CA SER A 129 5.35 17.44 11.39
C SER A 129 4.71 18.73 10.89
N LYS A 130 3.42 18.96 11.21
CA LYS A 130 2.63 20.11 10.74
C LYS A 130 2.69 20.31 9.23
N LYS A 131 2.66 19.20 8.48
CA LYS A 131 2.60 19.20 7.02
C LYS A 131 1.32 18.54 6.54
N PHE A 132 0.72 19.08 5.49
CA PHE A 132 -0.44 18.46 4.85
C PHE A 132 -0.12 17.99 3.43
N HIS A 133 -0.85 16.99 2.98
CA HIS A 133 -0.60 16.21 1.78
C HIS A 133 -1.91 16.00 1.02
N ARG A 134 -1.81 15.78 -0.28
CA ARG A 134 -2.93 15.20 -1.06
C ARG A 134 -3.13 13.73 -0.66
N PRO A 135 -4.35 13.18 -0.74
CA PRO A 135 -4.60 11.76 -0.42
C PRO A 135 -3.74 10.77 -1.22
N SER A 136 -3.37 11.16 -2.45
CA SER A 136 -2.49 10.39 -3.33
C SER A 136 -0.99 10.49 -2.99
N CYS A 137 -0.62 11.26 -1.97
CA CYS A 137 0.78 11.44 -1.59
C CYS A 137 1.34 10.18 -0.95
N PHE A 138 2.43 9.66 -1.49
CA PHE A 138 3.09 8.47 -0.95
C PHE A 138 3.86 8.69 0.37
N THR A 139 3.92 9.94 0.86
CA THR A 139 4.52 10.27 2.18
C THR A 139 3.45 10.65 3.21
N LEU A 140 2.29 10.00 3.16
CA LEU A 140 1.25 10.21 4.15
C LEU A 140 1.74 9.83 5.55
N PRO A 141 1.29 10.54 6.60
CA PRO A 141 1.61 10.18 7.96
C PRO A 141 0.94 8.86 8.37
N ALA A 142 1.46 8.22 9.41
CA ALA A 142 0.81 7.09 10.06
C ALA A 142 -0.60 7.49 10.53
N GLU A 143 -1.54 6.56 10.50
CA GLU A 143 -2.97 6.85 10.73
C GLU A 143 -3.25 7.60 12.03
N HIS A 144 -2.60 7.22 13.11
CA HIS A 144 -2.74 7.87 14.43
C HIS A 144 -2.24 9.34 14.46
N ASN A 145 -1.52 9.78 13.43
CA ASN A 145 -1.02 11.15 13.29
C ASN A 145 -1.74 11.93 12.19
N ARG A 146 -2.80 11.36 11.59
CA ARG A 146 -3.54 12.00 10.51
C ARG A 146 -4.58 12.98 11.05
N VAL A 147 -4.62 14.14 10.44
CA VAL A 147 -5.69 15.13 10.58
C VAL A 147 -6.26 15.38 9.19
N TYR A 148 -7.56 15.32 9.04
CA TYR A 148 -8.22 15.48 7.75
C TYR A 148 -8.76 16.89 7.61
N PHE A 149 -8.60 17.46 6.41
CA PHE A 149 -9.06 18.79 6.04
C PHE A 149 -9.88 18.71 4.75
N GLY A 150 -11.00 19.42 4.71
CA GLY A 150 -11.86 19.49 3.52
C GLY A 150 -11.30 20.38 2.42
N SER A 151 -10.41 21.30 2.77
CA SER A 151 -9.77 22.20 1.81
C SER A 151 -8.32 22.50 2.16
N ARG A 152 -7.60 23.02 1.16
CA ARG A 152 -6.23 23.52 1.35
C ARG A 152 -6.17 24.68 2.34
N ASP A 153 -7.12 25.57 2.25
CA ASP A 153 -7.17 26.77 3.10
C ASP A 153 -7.44 26.42 4.56
N GLU A 154 -8.26 25.40 4.80
CA GLU A 154 -8.49 24.86 6.14
C GLU A 154 -7.21 24.29 6.74
N ALA A 155 -6.43 23.53 5.97
CA ALA A 155 -5.14 23.01 6.42
C ALA A 155 -4.14 24.12 6.74
N VAL A 156 -4.09 25.17 5.93
CA VAL A 156 -3.23 26.33 6.14
C VAL A 156 -3.69 27.12 7.37
N ALA A 157 -4.99 27.34 7.54
CA ALA A 157 -5.56 28.00 8.73
C ALA A 157 -5.27 27.22 10.03
N ALA A 158 -5.19 25.91 9.95
CA ALA A 158 -4.76 25.03 11.06
C ALA A 158 -3.23 25.05 11.32
N GLY A 159 -2.49 25.94 10.65
CA GLY A 159 -1.03 26.08 10.82
C GLY A 159 -0.21 24.96 10.15
N MET A 160 -0.79 24.28 9.16
CA MET A 160 -0.07 23.25 8.41
C MET A 160 0.67 23.84 7.22
N ALA A 161 1.86 23.33 6.94
CA ALA A 161 2.64 23.68 5.74
C ALA A 161 2.41 22.64 4.63
N PRO A 162 2.38 23.06 3.35
CA PRO A 162 2.24 22.13 2.25
C PRO A 162 3.45 21.17 2.15
N CYS A 163 3.18 19.92 1.86
CA CYS A 163 4.21 18.95 1.58
C CYS A 163 4.96 19.31 0.29
N LYS A 164 6.29 19.45 0.36
CA LYS A 164 7.13 19.81 -0.80
C LYS A 164 7.14 18.74 -1.91
N ARG A 165 6.69 17.52 -1.64
CA ARG A 165 6.71 16.42 -2.62
C ARG A 165 5.44 16.33 -3.45
N CYS A 166 4.28 16.44 -2.84
CA CYS A 166 3.01 16.40 -3.57
C CYS A 166 2.47 17.79 -3.92
N ASN A 167 3.02 18.85 -3.33
CA ASN A 167 2.62 20.24 -3.52
C ASN A 167 1.09 20.39 -3.55
N PRO A 168 0.44 20.11 -2.41
CA PRO A 168 -1.01 20.09 -2.30
C PRO A 168 -1.63 21.46 -2.42
#